data_d9fcddb497b6501f99ee3ee60573b92f
#
_entry.id   d9fcddb497b6501f99ee3ee60573b92f
#
_cell.length_a   1.000
_cell.length_b   1.000
_cell.length_c   1.000
_cell.angle_alpha   90.00
_cell.angle_beta   90.00
_cell.angle_gamma   90.00
#
_symmetry.space_group_name_H-M   'P 1'
#
loop_
_entity.id
_entity.type
_entity.pdbx_description
1 polymer ?
#
loop_
_entity_poly.entity_id
_entity_poly.type
_entity_poly.pdbx_seq_one_letter_code
_entity_poly.pdbx_strand_id
1 'polypeptide(L)'
;GRTLVDVAAEVGVFIPTLCYVKDKPCLGTCRVCSVKVNGTVSASCTVRVANGMQVEVNTPALVDSRKALVEFLFAEGNHNCPSCEKSGRCQLQAVGYESDMMVSRFPYRFPVRENSPGSDKIWLERDRCIFCQRCVEYVRDQETGQKIFSISGRGGSSRIEMDVELANRMSEEQVKEAVELCPVGTILQKRVGHDVPIGQRKYEIQTLRARSLNIEGAKNEPRS
;
A
#
# COMPACT_ATOMS: atom_id res chain seq x y z
N GLY A 1 -16.67 -17.31 1.14
CA GLY A 1 -15.92 -17.48 2.39
C GLY A 1 -15.06 -16.25 2.64
N ARG A 2 -14.68 -16.02 3.88
CA ARG A 2 -13.87 -14.87 4.33
C ARG A 2 -12.40 -15.09 4.01
N THR A 3 -11.64 -14.01 3.83
CA THR A 3 -10.20 -14.13 3.59
C THR A 3 -9.46 -14.46 4.90
N LEU A 4 -8.32 -15.13 4.77
CA LEU A 4 -7.51 -15.47 5.94
C LEU A 4 -6.98 -14.21 6.65
N VAL A 5 -6.67 -13.14 5.92
CA VAL A 5 -6.21 -11.87 6.51
C VAL A 5 -7.30 -11.21 7.37
N ASP A 6 -8.58 -11.28 6.96
CA ASP A 6 -9.69 -10.72 7.73
C ASP A 6 -9.91 -11.50 9.02
N VAL A 7 -9.94 -12.84 8.92
CA VAL A 7 -10.14 -13.71 10.09
C VAL A 7 -8.97 -13.60 11.06
N ALA A 8 -7.73 -13.51 10.54
CA ALA A 8 -6.56 -13.29 11.39
C ALA A 8 -6.67 -11.98 12.20
N ALA A 9 -7.11 -10.90 11.56
CA ALA A 9 -7.29 -9.61 12.25
C ALA A 9 -8.35 -9.70 13.37
N GLU A 10 -9.45 -10.40 13.15
CA GLU A 10 -10.51 -10.57 14.16
C GLU A 10 -10.07 -11.37 15.39
N VAL A 11 -9.15 -12.33 15.21
CA VAL A 11 -8.58 -13.08 16.33
C VAL A 11 -7.30 -12.44 16.89
N GLY A 12 -7.03 -11.17 16.56
CA GLY A 12 -5.89 -10.40 17.07
C GLY A 12 -4.53 -10.74 16.44
N VAL A 13 -4.51 -11.43 15.31
CA VAL A 13 -3.27 -11.79 14.60
C VAL A 13 -3.02 -10.80 13.46
N PHE A 14 -1.98 -9.97 13.62
CA PHE A 14 -1.59 -9.01 12.61
C PHE A 14 -0.84 -9.64 11.44
N ILE A 15 -1.31 -9.40 10.22
CA ILE A 15 -0.64 -9.74 8.96
C ILE A 15 -0.51 -8.46 8.13
N PRO A 16 0.70 -7.98 7.81
CA PRO A 16 0.88 -6.77 7.03
C PRO A 16 0.39 -6.93 5.59
N THR A 17 -0.18 -5.87 5.03
CA THR A 17 -0.69 -5.85 3.65
C THR A 17 -0.32 -4.55 2.95
N LEU A 18 -0.24 -4.56 1.61
CA LEU A 18 -0.04 -3.35 0.79
C LEU A 18 -1.02 -3.25 -0.39
N CYS A 19 -1.38 -4.36 -1.03
CA CYS A 19 -2.35 -4.35 -2.13
C CYS A 19 -3.78 -4.67 -1.68
N TYR A 20 -3.96 -5.24 -0.50
CA TYR A 20 -5.26 -5.58 0.04
C TYR A 20 -6.04 -4.33 0.49
N VAL A 21 -7.32 -4.27 0.15
CA VAL A 21 -8.30 -3.29 0.62
C VAL A 21 -9.48 -4.07 1.17
N LYS A 22 -9.87 -3.79 2.42
CA LYS A 22 -11.01 -4.46 3.06
C LYS A 22 -12.28 -4.24 2.23
N ASP A 23 -13.11 -5.26 2.15
CA ASP A 23 -14.40 -5.27 1.43
C ASP A 23 -14.28 -5.04 -0.10
N LYS A 24 -13.07 -5.17 -0.66
CA LYS A 24 -12.82 -5.13 -2.11
C LYS A 24 -12.26 -6.47 -2.59
N PRO A 25 -12.46 -6.84 -3.87
CA PRO A 25 -11.82 -8.01 -4.45
C PRO A 25 -10.31 -7.98 -4.23
N CYS A 26 -9.71 -9.11 -3.85
CA CYS A 26 -8.29 -9.14 -3.54
C CYS A 26 -7.43 -9.31 -4.78
N LEU A 27 -6.37 -8.51 -4.89
CA LEU A 27 -5.45 -8.51 -6.03
C LEU A 27 -4.28 -9.49 -5.87
N GLY A 28 -3.81 -9.72 -4.62
CA GLY A 28 -2.72 -10.65 -4.31
C GLY A 28 -1.36 -10.29 -4.91
N THR A 29 -1.15 -9.06 -5.38
CA THR A 29 0.02 -8.65 -6.17
C THR A 29 1.30 -8.45 -5.35
N CYS A 30 1.20 -7.84 -4.17
CA CYS A 30 2.38 -7.40 -3.41
C CYS A 30 3.07 -8.51 -2.60
N ARG A 31 2.39 -9.60 -2.28
CA ARG A 31 2.87 -10.75 -1.49
C ARG A 31 3.35 -10.44 -0.05
N VAL A 32 3.25 -9.21 0.41
CA VAL A 32 3.64 -8.80 1.76
C VAL A 32 2.84 -9.54 2.85
N CYS A 33 1.62 -9.99 2.53
CA CYS A 33 0.77 -10.77 3.42
C CYS A 33 1.03 -12.29 3.39
N SER A 34 2.18 -12.73 2.91
CA SER A 34 2.51 -14.17 2.82
C SER A 34 2.53 -14.84 4.19
N VAL A 35 1.88 -15.99 4.27
CA VAL A 35 1.80 -16.90 5.42
C VAL A 35 2.00 -18.33 4.92
N LYS A 36 2.21 -19.29 5.82
CA LYS A 36 2.28 -20.71 5.45
C LYS A 36 0.97 -21.38 5.84
N VAL A 37 0.28 -21.94 4.86
CA VAL A 37 -1.01 -22.62 5.01
C VAL A 37 -0.82 -24.09 4.65
N ASN A 38 -1.07 -24.99 5.58
CA ASN A 38 -0.88 -26.44 5.40
C ASN A 38 0.48 -26.77 4.79
N GLY A 39 1.54 -26.11 5.27
CA GLY A 39 2.91 -26.30 4.76
C GLY A 39 3.28 -25.47 3.52
N THR A 40 2.35 -24.81 2.83
CA THR A 40 2.62 -24.06 1.58
C THR A 40 2.52 -22.55 1.79
N VAL A 41 3.50 -21.79 1.27
CA VAL A 41 3.49 -20.32 1.33
C VAL A 41 2.43 -19.75 0.39
N SER A 42 1.51 -18.98 0.97
CA SER A 42 0.36 -18.41 0.27
C SER A 42 0.08 -16.97 0.69
N ALA A 43 -0.57 -16.17 -0.16
CA ALA A 43 -0.98 -14.82 0.18
C ALA A 43 -2.28 -14.86 1.00
N SER A 44 -2.25 -14.49 2.28
CA SER A 44 -3.41 -14.57 3.19
C SER A 44 -4.63 -13.77 2.70
N CYS A 45 -4.42 -12.73 1.93
CA CYS A 45 -5.48 -11.90 1.35
C CYS A 45 -6.26 -12.61 0.22
N THR A 46 -5.72 -13.67 -0.40
CA THR A 46 -6.40 -14.46 -1.45
C THR A 46 -6.91 -15.80 -0.94
N VAL A 47 -6.35 -16.31 0.16
CA VAL A 47 -6.76 -17.58 0.75
C VAL A 47 -8.09 -17.42 1.46
N ARG A 48 -9.05 -18.31 1.19
CA ARG A 48 -10.31 -18.42 1.92
C ARG A 48 -10.16 -19.42 3.06
N VAL A 49 -10.66 -19.05 4.25
CA VAL A 49 -10.57 -19.93 5.42
C VAL A 49 -11.42 -21.17 5.24
N ALA A 50 -10.92 -22.30 5.72
CA ALA A 50 -11.61 -23.59 5.75
C ALA A 50 -11.33 -24.32 7.08
N ASN A 51 -12.22 -25.25 7.45
CA ASN A 51 -12.05 -26.06 8.66
C ASN A 51 -10.77 -26.91 8.60
N GLY A 52 -10.08 -27.01 9.72
CA GLY A 52 -8.85 -27.82 9.83
C GLY A 52 -7.60 -27.20 9.21
N MET A 53 -7.69 -25.95 8.70
CA MET A 53 -6.55 -25.23 8.12
C MET A 53 -5.51 -24.90 9.20
N GLN A 54 -4.26 -25.30 8.97
CA GLN A 54 -3.13 -24.92 9.81
C GLN A 54 -2.39 -23.74 9.23
N VAL A 55 -2.19 -22.69 10.03
CA VAL A 55 -1.59 -21.43 9.55
C VAL A 55 -0.44 -21.02 10.44
N GLU A 56 0.73 -20.83 9.81
CA GLU A 56 1.89 -20.22 10.44
C GLU A 56 2.08 -18.80 9.89
N VAL A 57 2.13 -17.81 10.78
CA VAL A 57 2.16 -16.39 10.38
C VAL A 57 3.55 -15.78 10.52
N ASN A 58 4.25 -16.06 11.61
CA ASN A 58 5.48 -15.37 12.01
C ASN A 58 6.67 -16.33 12.21
N THR A 59 6.84 -17.31 11.32
CA THR A 59 8.09 -18.07 11.32
C THR A 59 9.27 -17.17 10.90
N PRO A 60 10.51 -17.41 11.36
CA PRO A 60 11.68 -16.59 10.97
C PRO A 60 11.81 -16.42 9.47
N ALA A 61 11.59 -17.50 8.69
CA ALA A 61 11.65 -17.45 7.22
C ALA A 61 10.56 -16.56 6.60
N LEU A 62 9.33 -16.58 7.13
CA LEU A 62 8.25 -15.72 6.65
C LEU A 62 8.48 -14.24 7.00
N VAL A 63 9.01 -13.98 8.20
CA VAL A 63 9.35 -12.61 8.63
C VAL A 63 10.44 -12.05 7.75
N ASP A 64 11.53 -12.80 7.51
CA ASP A 64 12.61 -12.36 6.64
C ASP A 64 12.16 -12.17 5.18
N SER A 65 11.37 -13.09 4.64
CA SER A 65 10.82 -12.97 3.29
C SER A 65 9.95 -11.72 3.14
N ARG A 66 9.08 -11.41 4.11
CA ARG A 66 8.26 -10.19 4.11
C ARG A 66 9.12 -8.93 4.20
N LYS A 67 10.14 -8.94 5.06
CA LYS A 67 11.11 -7.85 5.15
C LYS A 67 11.83 -7.63 3.83
N ALA A 68 12.33 -8.70 3.18
CA ALA A 68 12.96 -8.61 1.87
C ALA A 68 12.04 -8.01 0.80
N LEU A 69 10.77 -8.40 0.76
CA LEU A 69 9.78 -7.80 -0.16
C LEU A 69 9.61 -6.29 0.07
N VAL A 70 9.54 -5.87 1.33
CA VAL A 70 9.44 -4.44 1.67
C VAL A 70 10.72 -3.70 1.27
N GLU A 71 11.89 -4.28 1.54
CA GLU A 71 13.18 -3.72 1.13
C GLU A 71 13.29 -3.57 -0.40
N PHE A 72 12.83 -4.54 -1.19
CA PHE A 72 12.75 -4.43 -2.65
C PHE A 72 11.87 -3.27 -3.09
N LEU A 73 10.69 -3.11 -2.49
CA LEU A 73 9.78 -2.01 -2.82
C LEU A 73 10.42 -0.64 -2.54
N PHE A 74 11.22 -0.52 -1.47
CA PHE A 74 11.98 0.70 -1.20
C PHE A 74 13.16 0.88 -2.15
N ALA A 75 13.87 -0.19 -2.52
CA ALA A 75 15.03 -0.13 -3.41
C ALA A 75 14.64 0.18 -4.87
N GLU A 76 13.45 -0.25 -5.30
CA GLU A 76 12.94 -0.05 -6.66
C GLU A 76 12.14 1.24 -6.85
N GLY A 77 11.84 1.97 -5.78
CA GLY A 77 11.09 3.22 -5.82
C GLY A 77 11.92 4.41 -5.31
N ASN A 78 11.56 5.61 -5.71
CA ASN A 78 12.18 6.82 -5.18
C ASN A 78 11.39 7.30 -3.94
N HIS A 79 11.65 6.66 -2.80
CA HIS A 79 10.93 6.89 -1.55
C HIS A 79 11.69 7.83 -0.60
N ASN A 80 11.85 9.11 -1.01
CA ASN A 80 12.40 10.12 -0.12
C ASN A 80 11.34 10.58 0.91
N CYS A 81 11.19 9.81 1.98
CA CYS A 81 10.14 10.02 2.99
C CYS A 81 10.15 11.42 3.64
N PRO A 82 11.30 12.05 3.94
CA PRO A 82 11.31 13.37 4.56
C PRO A 82 10.63 14.46 3.73
N SER A 83 10.68 14.37 2.39
CA SER A 83 10.07 15.35 1.49
C SER A 83 8.78 14.87 0.83
N CYS A 84 8.28 13.69 1.21
CA CYS A 84 7.10 13.08 0.61
C CYS A 84 5.82 13.57 1.31
N GLU A 85 4.87 14.09 0.55
CA GLU A 85 3.57 14.57 1.03
C GLU A 85 2.73 13.46 1.70
N LYS A 86 2.99 12.20 1.34
CA LYS A 86 2.34 11.02 1.94
C LYS A 86 3.03 10.53 3.23
N SER A 87 4.16 11.10 3.63
CA SER A 87 4.88 10.69 4.86
C SER A 87 3.97 10.72 6.08
N GLY A 88 4.09 9.71 6.96
CA GLY A 88 3.20 9.52 8.12
C GLY A 88 1.79 9.02 7.80
N ARG A 89 1.39 9.05 6.50
CA ARG A 89 0.15 8.43 5.99
C ARG A 89 0.45 7.30 4.98
N CYS A 90 1.72 7.05 4.70
CA CYS A 90 2.18 6.05 3.75
C CYS A 90 2.13 4.65 4.35
N GLN A 91 1.37 3.74 3.74
CA GLN A 91 1.26 2.36 4.24
C GLN A 91 2.55 1.57 4.05
N LEU A 92 3.33 1.83 2.97
CA LEU A 92 4.63 1.20 2.77
C LEU A 92 5.61 1.60 3.89
N GLN A 93 5.66 2.90 4.24
CA GLN A 93 6.46 3.40 5.35
C GLN A 93 6.07 2.73 6.67
N ALA A 94 4.78 2.63 6.95
CA ALA A 94 4.27 1.97 8.16
C ALA A 94 4.60 0.47 8.21
N VAL A 95 4.50 -0.24 7.06
CA VAL A 95 4.93 -1.65 6.96
C VAL A 95 6.44 -1.78 7.14
N GLY A 96 7.22 -0.83 6.65
CA GLY A 96 8.68 -0.77 6.89
C GLY A 96 9.00 -0.73 8.38
N TYR A 97 8.33 0.13 9.13
CA TYR A 97 8.49 0.20 10.59
C TYR A 97 8.06 -1.09 11.30
N GLU A 98 6.93 -1.69 10.91
CA GLU A 98 6.47 -2.97 11.46
C GLU A 98 7.41 -4.14 11.15
N SER A 99 8.25 -4.01 10.12
CA SER A 99 9.22 -5.01 9.69
C SER A 99 10.64 -4.77 10.24
N ASP A 100 10.82 -3.80 11.13
CA ASP A 100 12.14 -3.36 11.64
C ASP A 100 13.15 -3.07 10.51
N MET A 101 12.66 -2.46 9.42
CA MET A 101 13.49 -2.11 8.30
C MET A 101 14.12 -0.73 8.52
N MET A 102 15.40 -0.70 8.87
CA MET A 102 16.17 0.56 9.00
C MET A 102 16.82 0.97 7.69
N VAL A 103 17.30 -0.01 6.92
CA VAL A 103 17.95 0.17 5.63
C VAL A 103 17.71 -1.06 4.77
N SER A 104 17.64 -0.89 3.44
CA SER A 104 17.53 -2.03 2.53
C SER A 104 18.86 -2.78 2.42
N ARG A 105 18.83 -4.12 2.47
CA ARG A 105 19.97 -5.01 2.16
C ARG A 105 20.31 -5.01 0.67
N PHE A 106 19.41 -4.54 -0.18
CA PHE A 106 19.53 -4.54 -1.63
C PHE A 106 19.97 -3.17 -2.15
N PRO A 107 20.75 -3.12 -3.23
CA PRO A 107 21.21 -1.86 -3.81
C PRO A 107 20.03 -1.04 -4.32
N TYR A 108 20.06 0.25 -4.06
CA TYR A 108 19.06 1.20 -4.55
C TYR A 108 19.16 1.36 -6.07
N ARG A 109 18.02 1.33 -6.76
CA ARG A 109 17.96 1.33 -8.24
C ARG A 109 17.92 2.72 -8.86
N PHE A 110 17.65 3.77 -8.07
CA PHE A 110 17.51 5.16 -8.54
C PHE A 110 16.60 5.27 -9.78
N PRO A 111 15.36 4.80 -9.71
CA PRO A 111 14.48 4.82 -10.87
C PRO A 111 14.22 6.26 -11.31
N VAL A 112 14.13 6.46 -12.62
CA VAL A 112 13.69 7.70 -13.22
C VAL A 112 12.51 7.37 -14.14
N ARG A 113 11.30 7.60 -13.66
CA ARG A 113 10.08 7.46 -14.43
C ARG A 113 9.50 8.84 -14.68
N GLU A 114 9.13 9.11 -15.90
CA GLU A 114 8.52 10.39 -16.25
C GLU A 114 7.23 10.61 -15.42
N ASN A 115 7.19 11.73 -14.70
CA ASN A 115 6.00 12.13 -13.94
C ASN A 115 4.90 12.63 -14.89
N SER A 116 3.66 12.49 -14.49
CA SER A 116 2.51 12.97 -15.28
C SER A 116 1.86 14.18 -14.62
N PRO A 117 2.05 15.37 -15.17
CA PRO A 117 1.36 16.59 -14.72
C PRO A 117 -0.05 16.74 -15.33
N GLY A 118 -0.51 15.76 -16.09
CA GLY A 118 -1.59 15.89 -17.07
C GLY A 118 -3.00 16.21 -16.56
N SER A 119 -3.34 15.98 -15.28
CA SER A 119 -4.64 16.35 -14.72
C SER A 119 -4.57 17.67 -13.96
N ASP A 120 -5.66 18.43 -13.93
CA ASP A 120 -5.78 19.67 -13.15
C ASP A 120 -5.81 19.41 -11.65
N LYS A 121 -6.25 18.22 -11.23
CA LYS A 121 -6.49 17.84 -9.84
C LYS A 121 -5.48 16.88 -9.27
N ILE A 122 -4.91 16.01 -10.09
CA ILE A 122 -4.01 14.91 -9.69
C ILE A 122 -2.62 15.11 -10.28
N TRP A 123 -1.61 14.89 -9.44
CA TRP A 123 -0.22 14.68 -9.82
C TRP A 123 0.15 13.21 -9.65
N LEU A 124 0.79 12.60 -10.66
CA LEU A 124 1.32 11.24 -10.58
C LEU A 124 2.83 11.26 -10.40
N GLU A 125 3.28 10.93 -9.19
CA GLU A 125 4.68 10.69 -8.85
C GLU A 125 5.01 9.21 -9.10
N ARG A 126 5.33 8.87 -10.35
CA ARG A 126 5.47 7.48 -10.81
C ARG A 126 6.63 6.74 -10.15
N ASP A 127 7.68 7.44 -9.75
CA ASP A 127 8.85 6.84 -9.08
C ASP A 127 8.52 6.25 -7.70
N ARG A 128 7.40 6.65 -7.11
CA ARG A 128 6.92 6.12 -5.83
C ARG A 128 5.97 4.92 -5.98
N CYS A 129 5.66 4.50 -7.22
CA CYS A 129 4.67 3.46 -7.46
C CYS A 129 5.22 2.06 -7.16
N ILE A 130 4.50 1.31 -6.31
CA ILE A 130 4.78 -0.09 -5.95
C ILE A 130 3.94 -1.11 -6.74
N PHE A 131 3.28 -0.69 -7.79
CA PHE A 131 2.44 -1.53 -8.66
C PHE A 131 1.41 -2.39 -7.92
N CYS A 132 0.85 -1.88 -6.84
CA CYS A 132 -0.18 -2.57 -6.06
C CYS A 132 -1.53 -2.71 -6.78
N GLN A 133 -1.73 -1.97 -7.87
CA GLN A 133 -2.92 -1.97 -8.75
C GLN A 133 -4.23 -1.48 -8.11
N ARG A 134 -4.23 -1.00 -6.87
CA ARG A 134 -5.45 -0.50 -6.22
C ARG A 134 -6.16 0.57 -7.06
N CYS A 135 -5.43 1.55 -7.58
CA CYS A 135 -6.00 2.63 -8.41
C CYS A 135 -6.60 2.09 -9.70
N VAL A 136 -5.91 1.14 -10.36
CA VAL A 136 -6.38 0.52 -11.61
C VAL A 136 -7.67 -0.26 -11.41
N GLU A 137 -7.84 -0.93 -10.27
CA GLU A 137 -9.01 -1.77 -10.02
C GLU A 137 -10.17 -1.04 -9.35
N TYR A 138 -9.91 -0.02 -8.52
CA TYR A 138 -10.95 0.54 -7.67
C TYR A 138 -11.30 1.99 -7.96
N VAL A 139 -10.47 2.75 -8.69
CA VAL A 139 -10.82 4.13 -9.05
C VAL A 139 -11.52 4.13 -10.41
N ARG A 140 -12.78 4.54 -10.38
CA ARG A 140 -13.67 4.55 -11.54
C ARG A 140 -14.30 5.92 -11.71
N ASP A 141 -14.56 6.30 -12.95
CA ASP A 141 -15.43 7.39 -13.28
C ASP A 141 -16.85 7.06 -12.80
N GLN A 142 -17.51 7.97 -12.09
CA GLN A 142 -18.81 7.72 -11.48
C GLN A 142 -19.95 7.65 -12.51
N GLU A 143 -19.80 8.34 -13.63
CA GLU A 143 -20.83 8.38 -14.66
C GLU A 143 -20.78 7.16 -15.58
N THR A 144 -19.57 6.79 -16.01
CA THR A 144 -19.38 5.74 -17.05
C THR A 144 -18.92 4.40 -16.49
N GLY A 145 -18.42 4.36 -15.23
CA GLY A 145 -17.80 3.18 -14.64
C GLY A 145 -16.41 2.84 -15.21
N GLN A 146 -15.89 3.64 -16.13
CA GLN A 146 -14.60 3.40 -16.78
C GLN A 146 -13.43 3.54 -15.79
N LYS A 147 -12.35 2.81 -16.06
CA LYS A 147 -11.10 2.92 -15.28
C LYS A 147 -10.42 4.26 -15.56
N ILE A 148 -10.11 5.01 -14.51
CA ILE A 148 -9.34 6.25 -14.62
C ILE A 148 -7.84 5.94 -14.72
N PHE A 149 -7.37 4.85 -14.11
CA PHE A 149 -5.97 4.44 -14.14
C PHE A 149 -5.79 3.13 -14.88
N SER A 150 -4.65 2.99 -15.54
CA SER A 150 -4.25 1.78 -16.27
C SER A 150 -2.75 1.51 -16.09
N ILE A 151 -2.29 0.35 -16.54
CA ILE A 151 -0.86 0.03 -16.61
C ILE A 151 -0.46 0.03 -18.08
N SER A 152 0.63 0.71 -18.42
CA SER A 152 1.29 0.63 -19.72
C SER A 152 2.72 0.11 -19.59
N GLY A 153 3.28 -0.37 -20.70
CA GLY A 153 4.61 -0.95 -20.73
C GLY A 153 4.67 -2.38 -20.16
N ARG A 154 5.89 -2.93 -20.13
CA ARG A 154 6.18 -4.28 -19.61
C ARG A 154 7.49 -4.29 -18.84
N GLY A 155 7.61 -5.16 -17.83
CA GLY A 155 8.84 -5.30 -17.04
C GLY A 155 9.30 -3.96 -16.46
N GLY A 156 10.55 -3.61 -16.65
CA GLY A 156 11.13 -2.36 -16.12
C GLY A 156 10.54 -1.07 -16.71
N SER A 157 9.87 -1.13 -17.87
CA SER A 157 9.18 0.01 -18.48
C SER A 157 7.72 0.16 -18.05
N SER A 158 7.23 -0.72 -17.18
CA SER A 158 5.85 -0.64 -16.66
C SER A 158 5.64 0.66 -15.89
N ARG A 159 4.51 1.30 -16.12
CA ARG A 159 4.11 2.51 -15.40
C ARG A 159 2.59 2.61 -15.29
N ILE A 160 2.14 3.35 -14.29
CA ILE A 160 0.72 3.72 -14.16
C ILE A 160 0.45 4.91 -15.07
N GLU A 161 -0.59 4.79 -15.88
CA GLU A 161 -1.15 5.87 -16.68
C GLU A 161 -2.49 6.32 -16.14
N MET A 162 -2.86 7.55 -16.46
CA MET A 162 -4.11 8.17 -16.05
C MET A 162 -4.82 8.72 -17.27
N ASP A 163 -6.10 8.42 -17.40
CA ASP A 163 -6.97 9.13 -18.33
C ASP A 163 -7.23 10.54 -17.77
N VAL A 164 -6.69 11.54 -18.46
CA VAL A 164 -6.71 12.93 -18.00
C VAL A 164 -8.12 13.52 -18.03
N GLU A 165 -8.93 13.18 -19.04
CA GLU A 165 -10.29 13.68 -19.16
C GLU A 165 -11.16 13.15 -18.03
N LEU A 166 -11.10 11.84 -17.78
CA LEU A 166 -11.81 11.22 -16.66
C LEU A 166 -11.33 11.76 -15.32
N ALA A 167 -10.01 11.92 -15.14
CA ALA A 167 -9.44 12.46 -13.91
C ALA A 167 -9.86 13.91 -13.63
N ASN A 168 -10.04 14.73 -14.66
CA ASN A 168 -10.53 16.11 -14.52
C ASN A 168 -12.01 16.18 -14.15
N ARG A 169 -12.81 15.15 -14.46
CA ARG A 169 -14.22 15.06 -14.06
C ARG A 169 -14.42 14.62 -12.60
N MET A 170 -13.39 14.02 -11.97
CA MET A 170 -13.51 13.60 -10.58
C MET A 170 -13.94 14.77 -9.66
N SER A 171 -14.81 14.49 -8.70
CA SER A 171 -15.08 15.42 -7.60
C SER A 171 -13.88 15.54 -6.67
N GLU A 172 -13.86 16.56 -5.81
CA GLU A 172 -12.80 16.71 -4.80
C GLU A 172 -12.75 15.53 -3.83
N GLU A 173 -13.92 14.96 -3.48
CA GLU A 173 -14.06 13.77 -2.64
C GLU A 173 -13.44 12.56 -3.32
N GLN A 174 -13.71 12.32 -4.60
CA GLN A 174 -13.15 11.23 -5.37
C GLN A 174 -11.61 11.34 -5.48
N VAL A 175 -11.09 12.55 -5.65
CA VAL A 175 -9.64 12.79 -5.66
C VAL A 175 -9.04 12.43 -4.31
N LYS A 176 -9.64 12.85 -3.20
CA LYS A 176 -9.21 12.49 -1.84
C LYS A 176 -9.26 10.98 -1.61
N GLU A 177 -10.33 10.32 -2.04
CA GLU A 177 -10.45 8.86 -1.97
C GLU A 177 -9.36 8.15 -2.77
N ALA A 178 -9.05 8.60 -3.98
CA ALA A 178 -7.97 8.03 -4.80
C ALA A 178 -6.59 8.22 -4.16
N VAL A 179 -6.33 9.38 -3.56
CA VAL A 179 -5.11 9.68 -2.80
C VAL A 179 -5.00 8.77 -1.57
N GLU A 180 -6.08 8.57 -0.81
CA GLU A 180 -6.07 7.69 0.36
C GLU A 180 -6.00 6.20 -0.02
N LEU A 181 -6.61 5.80 -1.12
CA LEU A 181 -6.55 4.44 -1.66
C LEU A 181 -5.12 4.05 -2.06
N CYS A 182 -4.34 5.00 -2.57
CA CYS A 182 -2.94 4.77 -2.90
C CYS A 182 -2.12 4.53 -1.62
N PRO A 183 -1.49 3.36 -1.45
CA PRO A 183 -0.76 3.03 -0.22
C PRO A 183 0.54 3.82 -0.05
N VAL A 184 0.97 4.51 -1.12
CA VAL A 184 2.19 5.32 -1.18
C VAL A 184 1.90 6.72 -1.76
N GLY A 185 2.92 7.53 -1.96
CA GLY A 185 2.79 8.89 -2.51
C GLY A 185 2.83 8.97 -4.04
N THR A 186 2.26 8.00 -4.76
CA THR A 186 2.18 8.04 -6.23
C THR A 186 1.05 8.94 -6.72
N ILE A 187 -0.11 8.87 -6.09
CA ILE A 187 -1.26 9.72 -6.41
C ILE A 187 -1.31 10.83 -5.38
N LEU A 188 -1.18 12.06 -5.82
CA LEU A 188 -1.19 13.26 -4.98
C LEU A 188 -2.25 14.24 -5.50
N GLN A 189 -2.94 14.91 -4.59
CA GLN A 189 -3.82 16.01 -4.94
C GLN A 189 -2.98 17.27 -5.19
N LYS A 190 -3.18 17.92 -6.33
CA LYS A 190 -2.51 19.18 -6.65
C LYS A 190 -2.86 20.29 -5.68
N ARG A 191 -1.90 21.18 -5.40
CA ARG A 191 -2.04 22.39 -4.57
C ARG A 191 -2.37 22.13 -3.10
N VAL A 192 -2.19 20.89 -2.62
CA VAL A 192 -2.44 20.53 -1.21
C VAL A 192 -1.12 20.42 -0.43
N GLY A 193 -0.11 19.74 -0.98
CA GLY A 193 1.19 19.57 -0.32
C GLY A 193 1.11 18.80 1.01
N HIS A 194 1.79 19.32 2.03
CA HIS A 194 1.81 18.75 3.39
C HIS A 194 0.67 19.36 4.24
N ASP A 195 -0.53 18.80 4.11
CA ASP A 195 -1.77 19.29 4.73
C ASP A 195 -1.95 18.87 6.20
N VAL A 196 -1.22 17.84 6.67
CA VAL A 196 -1.30 17.34 8.04
C VAL A 196 0.03 17.51 8.76
N PRO A 197 0.08 18.23 9.91
CA PRO A 197 1.31 18.42 10.69
C PRO A 197 1.94 17.11 11.16
N ILE A 198 3.27 17.13 11.33
CA ILE A 198 4.01 16.02 11.96
C ILE A 198 3.46 15.80 13.37
N GLY A 199 3.30 14.54 13.77
CA GLY A 199 2.69 14.13 15.03
C GLY A 199 1.17 13.94 14.96
N GLN A 200 0.51 14.42 13.90
CA GLN A 200 -0.94 14.31 13.71
C GLN A 200 -1.33 13.39 12.53
N ARG A 201 -0.35 12.78 11.88
CA ARG A 201 -0.57 11.96 10.70
C ARG A 201 -1.03 10.56 11.07
N LYS A 202 -1.72 9.90 10.12
CA LYS A 202 -2.44 8.62 10.29
C LYS A 202 -1.69 7.55 11.09
N TYR A 203 -0.44 7.26 10.71
CA TYR A 203 0.37 6.22 11.33
C TYR A 203 1.29 6.72 12.45
N GLU A 204 1.29 8.03 12.71
CA GLU A 204 1.93 8.65 13.87
C GLU A 204 0.99 8.63 15.09
N ILE A 205 -0.31 8.84 14.86
CA ILE A 205 -1.33 8.75 15.92
C ILE A 205 -1.52 7.30 16.36
N GLN A 206 -1.59 6.37 15.42
CA GLN A 206 -1.86 4.96 15.68
C GLN A 206 -1.11 4.08 14.69
N THR A 207 -0.35 3.10 15.18
CA THR A 207 0.45 2.19 14.33
C THR A 207 -0.41 1.44 13.32
N LEU A 208 0.21 0.96 12.25
CA LEU A 208 -0.48 0.13 11.25
C LEU A 208 -1.08 -1.13 11.89
N ARG A 209 -0.34 -1.77 12.81
CA ARG A 209 -0.79 -2.95 13.55
C ARG A 209 -2.04 -2.65 14.38
N ALA A 210 -2.01 -1.58 15.19
CA ALA A 210 -3.13 -1.20 16.04
C ALA A 210 -4.39 -0.88 15.22
N ARG A 211 -4.23 -0.18 14.09
CA ARG A 211 -5.33 0.11 13.15
C ARG A 211 -5.89 -1.15 12.51
N SER A 212 -5.03 -2.07 12.10
CA SER A 212 -5.46 -3.33 11.46
C SER A 212 -6.20 -4.26 12.40
N LEU A 213 -5.90 -4.19 13.69
CA LEU A 213 -6.52 -5.01 14.75
C LEU A 213 -7.64 -4.28 15.51
N ASN A 214 -7.99 -3.05 15.12
CA ASN A 214 -8.96 -2.19 15.82
C ASN A 214 -8.65 -2.00 17.32
N ILE A 215 -7.37 -1.92 17.69
CA ILE A 215 -6.93 -1.68 19.08
C ILE A 215 -6.99 -0.18 19.33
N GLU A 216 -7.91 0.26 20.20
CA GLU A 216 -8.04 1.65 20.62
C GLU A 216 -6.87 2.06 21.53
N GLY A 217 -6.38 3.30 21.38
CA GLY A 217 -5.42 3.91 22.30
C GLY A 217 -3.94 3.50 22.16
N ALA A 218 -3.59 2.60 21.25
CA ALA A 218 -2.20 2.24 21.01
C ALA A 218 -1.49 3.36 20.23
N LYS A 219 -0.89 4.30 20.94
CA LYS A 219 0.00 5.32 20.39
C LYS A 219 1.34 4.70 20.03
N ASN A 220 2.07 5.30 19.07
CA ASN A 220 3.47 4.99 18.83
C ASN A 220 4.27 5.35 20.09
N GLU A 221 4.62 4.37 20.90
CA GLU A 221 5.69 4.56 21.87
C GLU A 221 7.04 4.58 21.11
N PRO A 222 7.93 5.53 21.43
CA PRO A 222 9.26 5.48 20.83
C PRO A 222 9.92 4.16 21.20
N ARG A 223 10.34 3.40 20.21
CA ARG A 223 11.14 2.19 20.44
C ARG A 223 12.47 2.64 21.06
N SER A 224 12.72 2.18 22.26
CA SER A 224 13.98 2.35 22.98
C SER A 224 15.14 1.61 22.32
#